data_181d216e6d75ff20c6ccb7e1a458756e
#
_entry.id   181d216e6d75ff20c6ccb7e1a458756e
#
_cell.length_a   1.000
_cell.length_b   1.000
_cell.length_c   1.000
_cell.angle_alpha   90.00
_cell.angle_beta   90.00
_cell.angle_gamma   90.00
#
_symmetry.space_group_name_H-M   'P 1'
#
loop_
_entity.id
_entity.type
_entity.pdbx_description
1 polymer ?
#
loop_
_entity_poly.entity_id
_entity_poly.type
_entity_poly.pdbx_seq_one_letter_code
_entity_poly.pdbx_strand_id
1 'polypeptide(L)'
;MLSTCHDSNINGIERFISGVSLFMSKPIHWLVVTDLDASLLDESYCWSAALPAVQRLRNLGIPLILNSSKTLSEMTELATALGTMTPVVSENGGLISVHKDSGLMDPNHVLVRSGNYLTEVNGLSRDFIIGLAHALREEQGYQFQGFSDWSIEQVSDRTGLSHSMARCSLSRHATEPIVWEDSPERYNAFADSLAKAGIRVLRGGRFLHLMGEVDKADGLVCARALYEKVQPKVDWKIIAVGDSANDLAMLEAADIALVIPHADGPHILPKAPRVVYASRPATKGWNDTILTLLTELS
;
A
#
# COMPACT_ATOMS: atom_id res chain seq x y z
N MET A 1 24.55 85.20 1.88
CA MET A 1 25.98 84.74 2.05
C MET A 1 25.89 83.31 2.50
N LEU A 2 26.27 82.41 1.58
CA LEU A 2 27.08 81.18 1.80
C LEU A 2 26.52 80.17 2.84
N SER A 3 26.42 78.90 2.63
CA SER A 3 27.17 78.01 1.75
C SER A 3 26.51 76.64 1.78
N THR A 4 26.49 76.02 0.69
CA THR A 4 26.21 74.63 0.39
C THR A 4 27.22 73.66 1.06
N CYS A 5 26.79 72.49 1.49
CA CYS A 5 27.58 71.28 1.43
C CYS A 5 26.67 70.02 1.53
N HIS A 6 26.52 69.38 0.49
CA HIS A 6 26.78 67.96 0.14
C HIS A 6 26.28 66.91 1.09
N ASP A 7 25.12 66.38 0.72
CA ASP A 7 24.73 65.00 1.04
C ASP A 7 25.27 64.05 -0.03
N SER A 8 26.17 63.20 0.36
CA SER A 8 26.74 62.13 -0.49
C SER A 8 26.42 60.76 0.10
N ASN A 9 25.63 60.02 -0.67
CA ASN A 9 25.67 58.56 -0.83
C ASN A 9 25.65 57.66 0.45
N ILE A 10 24.43 57.27 0.84
CA ILE A 10 24.21 56.02 1.57
C ILE A 10 23.04 55.21 0.92
N ASN A 11 22.92 55.22 -0.37
CA ASN A 11 21.87 54.44 -1.09
C ASN A 11 22.42 53.24 -1.90
N GLY A 12 23.59 52.75 -1.53
CA GLY A 12 24.27 51.66 -2.26
C GLY A 12 24.33 50.29 -1.58
N ILE A 13 23.92 50.16 -0.32
CA ILE A 13 24.14 48.93 0.45
C ILE A 13 22.84 48.15 0.73
N GLU A 14 21.68 48.79 0.64
CA GLU A 14 20.40 48.08 0.93
C GLU A 14 19.82 47.30 -0.23
N ARG A 15 20.40 47.29 -1.41
CA ARG A 15 19.92 46.53 -2.59
C ARG A 15 20.56 45.17 -2.83
N PHE A 16 21.47 44.71 -1.96
CA PHE A 16 22.18 43.43 -2.16
C PHE A 16 21.72 42.30 -1.22
N ILE A 17 20.74 42.51 -0.33
CA ILE A 17 20.29 41.50 0.62
C ILE A 17 18.90 40.90 0.27
N SER A 18 18.22 41.36 -0.80
CA SER A 18 16.89 40.87 -1.19
C SER A 18 16.88 39.75 -2.24
N GLY A 19 18.01 39.06 -2.48
CA GLY A 19 18.12 38.08 -3.55
C GLY A 19 18.58 36.68 -3.14
N VAL A 20 18.86 36.43 -1.87
CA VAL A 20 19.15 35.06 -1.40
C VAL A 20 17.86 34.50 -0.80
N SER A 21 16.98 34.04 -1.67
CA SER A 21 15.99 33.05 -1.24
C SER A 21 16.79 31.84 -0.73
N LEU A 22 16.96 31.74 0.59
CA LEU A 22 17.37 30.47 1.19
C LEU A 22 16.31 29.45 0.76
N PHE A 23 16.65 28.62 -0.23
CA PHE A 23 15.94 27.39 -0.46
C PHE A 23 16.20 26.51 0.77
N MET A 24 15.46 26.73 1.86
CA MET A 24 15.43 25.79 2.95
C MET A 24 14.84 24.51 2.40
N SER A 25 15.65 23.45 2.30
CA SER A 25 15.17 22.13 1.94
C SER A 25 14.03 21.77 2.89
N LYS A 26 12.96 21.16 2.34
CA LYS A 26 11.86 20.68 3.18
C LYS A 26 12.40 19.68 4.21
N PRO A 27 11.91 19.69 5.44
CA PRO A 27 12.27 18.66 6.41
C PRO A 27 11.83 17.29 5.87
N ILE A 28 12.72 16.31 5.98
CA ILE A 28 12.45 14.94 5.54
C ILE A 28 11.70 14.22 6.66
N HIS A 29 10.55 13.64 6.33
CA HIS A 29 9.81 12.71 7.19
C HIS A 29 9.66 11.37 6.49
N TRP A 30 9.56 10.30 7.27
CA TRP A 30 9.49 8.94 6.77
C TRP A 30 8.09 8.36 6.93
N LEU A 31 7.70 7.53 5.96
CA LEU A 31 6.57 6.61 6.02
C LEU A 31 7.13 5.19 5.89
N VAL A 32 6.60 4.24 6.65
CA VAL A 32 6.85 2.80 6.42
C VAL A 32 5.60 2.20 5.81
N VAL A 33 5.72 1.65 4.60
CA VAL A 33 4.65 0.94 3.90
C VAL A 33 5.01 -0.53 3.84
N THR A 34 4.21 -1.40 4.43
CA THR A 34 4.57 -2.81 4.58
C THR A 34 3.51 -3.74 4.01
N ASP A 35 3.97 -4.77 3.30
CA ASP A 35 3.18 -5.98 3.11
C ASP A 35 2.98 -6.70 4.43
N LEU A 36 2.06 -7.66 4.46
CA LEU A 36 1.67 -8.41 5.65
C LEU A 36 2.20 -9.83 5.66
N ASP A 37 1.74 -10.68 4.74
CA ASP A 37 2.02 -12.12 4.75
C ASP A 37 3.50 -12.38 4.43
N ALA A 38 4.19 -13.18 5.24
CA ALA A 38 5.63 -13.43 5.14
C ALA A 38 6.52 -12.16 5.25
N SER A 39 5.94 -11.00 5.53
CA SER A 39 6.62 -9.72 5.78
C SER A 39 6.43 -9.29 7.25
N LEU A 40 5.40 -8.52 7.57
CA LEU A 40 5.07 -8.13 8.95
C LEU A 40 4.54 -9.31 9.77
N LEU A 41 3.84 -10.25 9.14
CA LEU A 41 3.26 -11.45 9.74
C LEU A 41 4.11 -12.68 9.45
N ASP A 42 4.19 -13.59 10.41
CA ASP A 42 4.75 -14.92 10.20
C ASP A 42 3.70 -15.91 9.66
N GLU A 43 4.10 -17.18 9.46
CA GLU A 43 3.23 -18.25 8.97
C GLU A 43 2.00 -18.52 9.86
N SER A 44 2.04 -18.11 11.13
CA SER A 44 0.95 -18.21 12.08
C SER A 44 0.09 -16.94 12.13
N TYR A 45 0.29 -15.99 11.20
CA TYR A 45 -0.31 -14.66 11.19
C TYR A 45 0.00 -13.84 12.46
N CYS A 46 1.11 -14.15 13.15
CA CYS A 46 1.56 -13.44 14.34
C CYS A 46 2.56 -12.34 13.98
N TRP A 47 2.42 -11.17 14.60
CA TRP A 47 3.32 -10.02 14.45
C TRP A 47 4.08 -9.67 15.75
N SER A 48 3.94 -10.47 16.80
CA SER A 48 4.48 -10.15 18.12
C SER A 48 6.00 -9.89 18.11
N ALA A 49 6.76 -10.57 17.24
CA ALA A 49 8.19 -10.33 17.08
C ALA A 49 8.52 -8.96 16.47
N ALA A 50 7.58 -8.26 15.82
CA ALA A 50 7.76 -6.91 15.29
C ALA A 50 7.48 -5.81 16.33
N LEU A 51 6.96 -6.16 17.50
CA LEU A 51 6.52 -5.19 18.51
C LEU A 51 7.59 -4.13 18.88
N PRO A 52 8.89 -4.47 19.05
CA PRO A 52 9.91 -3.48 19.37
C PRO A 52 10.03 -2.39 18.27
N ALA A 53 10.06 -2.79 16.99
CA ALA A 53 10.16 -1.86 15.87
C ALA A 53 8.86 -1.04 15.70
N VAL A 54 7.69 -1.65 15.86
CA VAL A 54 6.39 -0.94 15.83
C VAL A 54 6.34 0.13 16.93
N GLN A 55 6.78 -0.19 18.15
CA GLN A 55 6.85 0.78 19.24
C GLN A 55 7.85 1.91 18.94
N ARG A 56 9.00 1.57 18.33
CA ARG A 56 10.00 2.57 17.95
C ARG A 56 9.47 3.52 16.87
N LEU A 57 8.80 3.00 15.83
CA LEU A 57 8.12 3.82 14.80
C LEU A 57 7.13 4.78 15.45
N ARG A 58 6.28 4.26 16.34
CA ARG A 58 5.28 5.06 17.05
C ARG A 58 5.93 6.17 17.89
N ASN A 59 7.00 5.86 18.64
CA ASN A 59 7.72 6.86 19.46
C ASN A 59 8.40 7.95 18.64
N LEU A 60 8.77 7.65 17.40
CA LEU A 60 9.34 8.60 16.44
C LEU A 60 8.27 9.34 15.61
N GLY A 61 6.99 9.00 15.77
CA GLY A 61 5.90 9.57 14.97
C GLY A 61 5.97 9.16 13.50
N ILE A 62 6.62 8.04 13.18
CA ILE A 62 6.72 7.51 11.80
C ILE A 62 5.50 6.63 11.53
N PRO A 63 4.63 7.01 10.57
CA PRO A 63 3.45 6.24 10.24
C PRO A 63 3.79 4.86 9.65
N LEU A 64 3.11 3.82 10.14
CA LEU A 64 3.17 2.46 9.59
C LEU A 64 1.90 2.19 8.80
N ILE A 65 2.02 2.08 7.49
CA ILE A 65 0.93 1.89 6.53
C ILE A 65 0.92 0.41 6.11
N LEU A 66 -0.23 -0.22 6.24
CA LEU A 66 -0.43 -1.60 5.79
C LEU A 66 -0.85 -1.61 4.33
N ASN A 67 -0.21 -2.46 3.50
CA ASN A 67 -0.49 -2.58 2.07
C ASN A 67 -0.52 -4.06 1.64
N SER A 68 -1.71 -4.62 1.46
CA SER A 68 -1.89 -6.06 1.30
C SER A 68 -2.93 -6.43 0.23
N SER A 69 -2.89 -7.69 -0.21
CA SER A 69 -3.96 -8.31 -1.01
C SER A 69 -5.23 -8.63 -0.21
N LYS A 70 -5.15 -8.56 1.13
CA LYS A 70 -6.29 -8.76 2.04
C LYS A 70 -7.32 -7.64 1.89
N THR A 71 -8.54 -7.93 2.34
CA THR A 71 -9.62 -6.93 2.43
C THR A 71 -9.40 -5.98 3.61
N LEU A 72 -10.05 -4.82 3.60
CA LEU A 72 -10.07 -3.93 4.75
C LEU A 72 -10.60 -4.65 6.01
N SER A 73 -11.64 -5.47 5.85
CA SER A 73 -12.25 -6.20 6.96
C SER A 73 -11.27 -7.18 7.62
N GLU A 74 -10.43 -7.87 6.84
CA GLU A 74 -9.37 -8.75 7.35
C GLU A 74 -8.27 -7.98 8.09
N MET A 75 -8.00 -6.73 7.69
CA MET A 75 -6.89 -5.93 8.22
C MET A 75 -7.28 -5.05 9.41
N THR A 76 -8.59 -4.84 9.65
CA THR A 76 -9.08 -3.91 10.68
C THR A 76 -8.64 -4.32 12.10
N GLU A 77 -8.68 -5.60 12.41
CA GLU A 77 -8.23 -6.11 13.72
C GLU A 77 -6.74 -5.88 13.92
N LEU A 78 -5.93 -6.14 12.88
CA LEU A 78 -4.48 -5.91 12.91
C LEU A 78 -4.17 -4.42 13.06
N ALA A 79 -4.79 -3.55 12.26
CA ALA A 79 -4.60 -2.09 12.36
C ALA A 79 -4.94 -1.57 13.76
N THR A 80 -6.02 -2.07 14.36
CA THR A 80 -6.43 -1.75 15.73
C THR A 80 -5.41 -2.26 16.75
N ALA A 81 -4.93 -3.50 16.62
CA ALA A 81 -3.93 -4.08 17.52
C ALA A 81 -2.57 -3.36 17.42
N LEU A 82 -2.18 -2.94 16.22
CA LEU A 82 -1.02 -2.09 16.00
C LEU A 82 -1.24 -0.66 16.53
N GLY A 83 -2.47 -0.28 16.91
CA GLY A 83 -2.83 1.05 17.41
C GLY A 83 -2.52 2.14 16.40
N THR A 84 -2.65 1.87 15.12
CA THR A 84 -2.38 2.82 14.05
C THR A 84 -3.69 3.46 13.59
N MET A 85 -3.64 4.78 13.32
CA MET A 85 -4.71 5.51 12.60
C MET A 85 -4.23 5.90 11.19
N THR A 86 -3.23 5.19 10.69
CA THR A 86 -2.62 5.38 9.39
C THR A 86 -3.53 4.83 8.28
N PRO A 87 -3.31 5.24 7.03
CA PRO A 87 -3.99 4.61 5.90
C PRO A 87 -3.78 3.09 5.85
N VAL A 88 -4.81 2.40 5.40
CA VAL A 88 -4.77 0.97 5.08
C VAL A 88 -5.02 0.83 3.59
N VAL A 89 -4.05 0.26 2.90
CA VAL A 89 -4.14 -0.08 1.48
C VAL A 89 -4.50 -1.55 1.38
N SER A 90 -5.68 -1.83 0.84
CA SER A 90 -6.20 -3.20 0.73
C SER A 90 -6.43 -3.61 -0.73
N GLU A 91 -6.63 -4.89 -0.94
CA GLU A 91 -6.91 -5.49 -2.24
C GLU A 91 -5.88 -5.11 -3.31
N ASN A 92 -4.56 -5.21 -2.94
CA ASN A 92 -3.42 -4.90 -3.82
C ASN A 92 -3.45 -3.47 -4.40
N GLY A 93 -3.80 -2.47 -3.60
CA GLY A 93 -3.89 -1.09 -4.05
C GLY A 93 -5.26 -0.68 -4.57
N GLY A 94 -6.21 -1.60 -4.66
CA GLY A 94 -7.57 -1.33 -5.15
C GLY A 94 -8.42 -0.49 -4.20
N LEU A 95 -8.06 -0.44 -2.91
CA LEU A 95 -8.76 0.39 -1.92
C LEU A 95 -7.77 1.15 -1.04
N ILE A 96 -8.07 2.41 -0.81
CA ILE A 96 -7.39 3.27 0.16
C ILE A 96 -8.38 3.62 1.26
N SER A 97 -8.10 3.24 2.48
CA SER A 97 -8.96 3.45 3.64
C SER A 97 -8.24 4.22 4.72
N VAL A 98 -8.89 5.22 5.31
CA VAL A 98 -8.36 5.98 6.45
C VAL A 98 -9.34 5.97 7.60
N HIS A 99 -8.83 5.95 8.82
CA HIS A 99 -9.71 6.12 9.99
C HIS A 99 -10.37 7.51 9.93
N LYS A 100 -11.67 7.60 10.22
CA LYS A 100 -12.47 8.83 10.11
C LYS A 100 -11.89 10.02 10.91
N ASP A 101 -11.21 9.70 12.00
CA ASP A 101 -10.62 10.70 12.93
C ASP A 101 -9.16 11.03 12.59
N SER A 102 -8.60 10.47 11.50
CA SER A 102 -7.21 10.72 11.08
C SER A 102 -6.97 12.10 10.49
N GLY A 103 -8.02 12.74 9.97
CA GLY A 103 -7.92 14.02 9.24
C GLY A 103 -7.25 13.93 7.86
N LEU A 104 -6.94 12.73 7.38
CA LEU A 104 -6.22 12.52 6.10
C LEU A 104 -7.13 12.55 4.87
N MET A 105 -8.43 12.27 5.03
CA MET A 105 -9.40 12.22 3.93
C MET A 105 -10.62 13.09 4.25
N ASP A 106 -11.15 13.79 3.25
CA ASP A 106 -12.38 14.56 3.38
C ASP A 106 -13.59 13.62 3.44
N PRO A 107 -14.38 13.64 4.53
CA PRO A 107 -15.57 12.79 4.66
C PRO A 107 -16.63 13.00 3.56
N ASN A 108 -16.59 14.14 2.85
CA ASN A 108 -17.54 14.45 1.78
C ASN A 108 -17.17 13.82 0.43
N HIS A 109 -15.93 13.32 0.27
CA HIS A 109 -15.45 12.68 -0.95
C HIS A 109 -15.38 11.15 -0.86
N VAL A 110 -15.94 10.56 0.18
CA VAL A 110 -15.86 9.12 0.45
C VAL A 110 -16.91 8.36 -0.34
N LEU A 111 -16.47 7.34 -1.09
CA LEU A 111 -17.36 6.46 -1.86
C LEU A 111 -17.97 5.35 -1.00
N VAL A 112 -17.23 4.83 -0.04
CA VAL A 112 -17.67 3.74 0.85
C VAL A 112 -17.32 4.06 2.30
N ARG A 113 -18.26 3.81 3.21
CA ARG A 113 -18.03 3.84 4.67
C ARG A 113 -18.07 2.43 5.20
N SER A 114 -16.98 1.98 5.82
CA SER A 114 -16.90 0.68 6.49
C SER A 114 -16.50 0.88 7.96
N GLY A 115 -17.49 0.83 8.84
CA GLY A 115 -17.27 1.08 10.27
C GLY A 115 -16.69 2.47 10.53
N ASN A 116 -15.48 2.52 11.10
CA ASN A 116 -14.74 3.76 11.36
C ASN A 116 -13.84 4.21 10.21
N TYR A 117 -13.89 3.54 9.05
CA TYR A 117 -13.05 3.86 7.91
C TYR A 117 -13.81 4.58 6.81
N LEU A 118 -13.13 5.57 6.23
CA LEU A 118 -13.50 6.25 5.00
C LEU A 118 -12.68 5.61 3.89
N THR A 119 -13.36 5.08 2.87
CA THR A 119 -12.70 4.26 1.84
C THR A 119 -12.94 4.83 0.45
N GLU A 120 -11.89 4.89 -0.33
CA GLU A 120 -11.89 5.26 -1.73
C GLU A 120 -11.49 4.03 -2.57
N VAL A 121 -12.24 3.77 -3.66
CA VAL A 121 -11.90 2.73 -4.63
C VAL A 121 -10.90 3.31 -5.62
N ASN A 122 -9.74 2.68 -5.71
CA ASN A 122 -8.69 3.03 -6.66
C ASN A 122 -8.76 2.06 -7.85
N GLY A 123 -9.28 2.52 -8.98
CA GLY A 123 -9.49 1.71 -10.18
C GLY A 123 -10.93 1.22 -10.38
N LEU A 124 -11.12 -0.05 -10.73
CA LEU A 124 -12.42 -0.62 -11.06
C LEU A 124 -13.15 -1.19 -9.83
N SER A 125 -14.48 -1.04 -9.80
CA SER A 125 -15.29 -1.68 -8.75
C SER A 125 -15.38 -3.21 -8.98
N ARG A 126 -15.49 -3.95 -7.88
CA ARG A 126 -15.69 -5.41 -7.93
C ARG A 126 -16.93 -5.80 -8.71
N ASP A 127 -18.02 -5.05 -8.58
CA ASP A 127 -19.27 -5.36 -9.29
C ASP A 127 -19.11 -5.29 -10.81
N PHE A 128 -18.35 -4.31 -11.31
CA PHE A 128 -18.01 -4.23 -12.73
C PHE A 128 -17.16 -5.43 -13.17
N ILE A 129 -16.15 -5.78 -12.38
CA ILE A 129 -15.25 -6.92 -12.66
C ILE A 129 -16.04 -8.24 -12.72
N ILE A 130 -16.90 -8.49 -11.72
CA ILE A 130 -17.74 -9.70 -11.67
C ILE A 130 -18.71 -9.72 -12.87
N GLY A 131 -19.38 -8.59 -13.13
CA GLY A 131 -20.35 -8.52 -14.22
C GLY A 131 -19.73 -8.90 -15.57
N LEU A 132 -18.54 -8.36 -15.89
CA LEU A 132 -17.86 -8.71 -17.14
C LEU A 132 -17.34 -10.14 -17.15
N ALA A 133 -16.73 -10.61 -16.05
CA ALA A 133 -16.21 -11.97 -15.98
C ALA A 133 -17.32 -13.02 -16.13
N HIS A 134 -18.48 -12.81 -15.49
CA HIS A 134 -19.64 -13.70 -15.62
C HIS A 134 -20.24 -13.66 -17.03
N ALA A 135 -20.37 -12.47 -17.65
CA ALA A 135 -20.83 -12.36 -19.02
C ALA A 135 -19.93 -13.15 -19.98
N LEU A 136 -18.60 -13.01 -19.85
CA LEU A 136 -17.64 -13.79 -20.64
C LEU A 136 -17.76 -15.31 -20.36
N ARG A 137 -18.00 -15.72 -19.10
CA ARG A 137 -18.24 -17.13 -18.75
C ARG A 137 -19.48 -17.68 -19.45
N GLU A 138 -20.56 -16.94 -19.46
CA GLU A 138 -21.81 -17.33 -20.10
C GLU A 138 -21.70 -17.38 -21.63
N GLU A 139 -21.12 -16.36 -22.24
CA GLU A 139 -21.01 -16.24 -23.69
C GLU A 139 -20.03 -17.26 -24.31
N GLN A 140 -18.89 -17.47 -23.65
CA GLN A 140 -17.79 -18.27 -24.16
C GLN A 140 -17.70 -19.66 -23.51
N GLY A 141 -18.49 -19.95 -22.49
CA GLY A 141 -18.46 -21.21 -21.75
C GLY A 141 -17.19 -21.47 -20.97
N TYR A 142 -16.50 -20.41 -20.48
CA TYR A 142 -15.31 -20.57 -19.66
C TYR A 142 -15.61 -21.26 -18.33
N GLN A 143 -14.64 -22.09 -17.87
CA GLN A 143 -14.78 -22.80 -16.60
C GLN A 143 -13.91 -22.14 -15.54
N PHE A 144 -14.57 -21.45 -14.62
CA PHE A 144 -13.97 -20.89 -13.39
C PHE A 144 -15.04 -20.70 -12.33
N GLN A 145 -14.61 -20.63 -11.09
CA GLN A 145 -15.43 -20.23 -9.95
C GLN A 145 -14.70 -19.15 -9.16
N GLY A 146 -15.44 -18.20 -8.62
CA GLY A 146 -14.90 -17.11 -7.84
C GLY A 146 -15.53 -16.99 -6.45
N PHE A 147 -15.01 -16.07 -5.65
CA PHE A 147 -15.56 -15.75 -4.33
C PHE A 147 -17.01 -15.28 -4.40
N SER A 148 -17.43 -14.68 -5.52
CA SER A 148 -18.83 -14.30 -5.78
C SER A 148 -19.76 -15.49 -5.98
N ASP A 149 -19.23 -16.65 -6.36
CA ASP A 149 -20.00 -17.87 -6.58
C ASP A 149 -20.14 -18.70 -5.29
N TRP A 150 -19.38 -18.40 -4.22
CA TRP A 150 -19.25 -19.27 -3.05
C TRP A 150 -19.92 -18.71 -1.80
N SER A 151 -20.49 -19.59 -1.00
CA SER A 151 -20.93 -19.29 0.36
C SER A 151 -19.73 -19.14 1.31
N ILE A 152 -19.98 -18.61 2.53
CA ILE A 152 -18.96 -18.50 3.57
C ILE A 152 -18.36 -19.88 3.90
N GLU A 153 -19.17 -20.92 3.98
CA GLU A 153 -18.77 -22.28 4.24
C GLU A 153 -17.84 -22.80 3.13
N GLN A 154 -18.22 -22.57 1.87
CA GLN A 154 -17.41 -22.97 0.73
C GLN A 154 -16.07 -22.25 0.67
N VAL A 155 -16.04 -20.95 0.99
CA VAL A 155 -14.76 -20.21 1.13
C VAL A 155 -13.92 -20.78 2.28
N SER A 156 -14.53 -21.05 3.44
CA SER A 156 -13.86 -21.67 4.59
C SER A 156 -13.20 -23.00 4.22
N ASP A 157 -13.96 -23.90 3.59
CA ASP A 157 -13.48 -25.23 3.18
C ASP A 157 -12.33 -25.16 2.17
N ARG A 158 -12.43 -24.26 1.17
CA ARG A 158 -11.42 -24.10 0.10
C ARG A 158 -10.15 -23.40 0.56
N THR A 159 -10.26 -22.52 1.56
CA THR A 159 -9.14 -21.68 2.02
C THR A 159 -8.52 -22.18 3.31
N GLY A 160 -9.27 -22.91 4.15
CA GLY A 160 -8.89 -23.27 5.51
C GLY A 160 -9.09 -22.11 6.51
N LEU A 161 -9.72 -21.01 6.12
CA LEU A 161 -10.06 -19.91 7.00
C LEU A 161 -11.20 -20.29 7.94
N SER A 162 -11.23 -19.73 9.15
CA SER A 162 -12.43 -19.80 9.99
C SER A 162 -13.62 -19.10 9.29
N HIS A 163 -14.86 -19.44 9.64
CA HIS A 163 -16.05 -18.79 9.06
C HIS A 163 -16.04 -17.26 9.23
N SER A 164 -15.53 -16.75 10.35
CA SER A 164 -15.39 -15.29 10.55
C SER A 164 -14.38 -14.68 9.57
N MET A 165 -13.22 -15.30 9.37
CA MET A 165 -12.20 -14.84 8.41
C MET A 165 -12.68 -15.01 6.96
N ALA A 166 -13.38 -16.10 6.62
CA ALA A 166 -14.00 -16.29 5.32
C ALA A 166 -15.01 -15.18 4.99
N ARG A 167 -15.82 -14.79 5.98
CA ARG A 167 -16.73 -13.63 5.84
C ARG A 167 -15.96 -12.33 5.57
N CYS A 168 -14.87 -12.08 6.29
CA CYS A 168 -14.02 -10.91 6.08
C CYS A 168 -13.40 -10.93 4.66
N SER A 169 -12.89 -12.09 4.21
CA SER A 169 -12.27 -12.23 2.90
C SER A 169 -13.25 -12.06 1.72
N LEU A 170 -14.54 -12.29 1.94
CA LEU A 170 -15.63 -12.03 0.97
C LEU A 170 -16.01 -10.56 0.88
N SER A 171 -15.65 -9.71 1.88
CA SER A 171 -15.98 -8.28 1.91
C SER A 171 -15.05 -7.47 1.00
N ARG A 172 -15.08 -7.77 -0.30
CA ARG A 172 -14.25 -7.14 -1.34
C ARG A 172 -15.02 -6.07 -2.10
N HIS A 173 -14.27 -5.07 -2.58
CA HIS A 173 -14.81 -3.94 -3.34
C HIS A 173 -14.07 -3.65 -4.64
N ALA A 174 -12.84 -4.14 -4.82
CA ALA A 174 -11.99 -3.84 -5.99
C ALA A 174 -11.37 -5.07 -6.64
N THR A 175 -11.54 -6.27 -6.07
CA THR A 175 -10.94 -7.50 -6.61
C THR A 175 -11.89 -8.68 -6.52
N GLU A 176 -11.75 -9.65 -7.45
CA GLU A 176 -12.45 -10.93 -7.43
C GLU A 176 -11.44 -12.07 -7.53
N PRO A 177 -11.21 -12.83 -6.46
CA PRO A 177 -10.41 -14.06 -6.52
C PRO A 177 -11.19 -15.18 -7.20
N ILE A 178 -10.55 -15.84 -8.16
CA ILE A 178 -11.13 -16.98 -8.89
C ILE A 178 -10.20 -18.19 -8.88
N VAL A 179 -10.76 -19.37 -9.06
CA VAL A 179 -10.07 -20.60 -9.46
C VAL A 179 -10.39 -20.85 -10.93
N TRP A 180 -9.35 -20.94 -11.74
CA TRP A 180 -9.47 -21.28 -13.16
C TRP A 180 -9.47 -22.81 -13.32
N GLU A 181 -10.48 -23.34 -14.00
CA GLU A 181 -10.72 -24.77 -14.16
C GLU A 181 -10.74 -25.20 -15.65
N ASP A 182 -10.33 -24.29 -16.56
CA ASP A 182 -10.32 -24.52 -18.02
C ASP A 182 -8.86 -24.66 -18.53
N SER A 183 -8.68 -24.84 -19.85
CA SER A 183 -7.36 -25.01 -20.46
C SER A 183 -6.50 -23.71 -20.42
N PRO A 184 -5.16 -23.84 -20.53
CA PRO A 184 -4.27 -22.69 -20.61
C PRO A 184 -4.54 -21.77 -21.81
N GLU A 185 -4.95 -22.34 -22.97
CA GLU A 185 -5.26 -21.55 -24.16
C GLU A 185 -6.50 -20.71 -23.95
N ARG A 186 -7.52 -21.26 -23.30
CA ARG A 186 -8.76 -20.55 -22.95
C ARG A 186 -8.52 -19.50 -21.88
N TYR A 187 -7.60 -19.77 -20.94
CA TYR A 187 -7.16 -18.77 -19.97
C TYR A 187 -6.59 -17.51 -20.64
N ASN A 188 -5.71 -17.68 -21.63
CA ASN A 188 -5.13 -16.55 -22.34
C ASN A 188 -6.21 -15.73 -23.07
N ALA A 189 -7.15 -16.38 -23.74
CA ALA A 189 -8.26 -15.69 -24.41
C ALA A 189 -9.19 -14.95 -23.42
N PHE A 190 -9.45 -15.53 -22.26
CA PHE A 190 -10.19 -14.87 -21.17
C PHE A 190 -9.44 -13.65 -20.64
N ALA A 191 -8.15 -13.80 -20.33
CA ALA A 191 -7.31 -12.70 -19.83
C ALA A 191 -7.21 -11.55 -20.85
N ASP A 192 -7.05 -11.87 -22.15
CA ASP A 192 -7.03 -10.86 -23.22
C ASP A 192 -8.37 -10.11 -23.34
N SER A 193 -9.49 -10.81 -23.12
CA SER A 193 -10.83 -10.20 -23.14
C SER A 193 -11.04 -9.27 -21.98
N LEU A 194 -10.58 -9.64 -20.78
CA LEU A 194 -10.62 -8.80 -19.58
C LEU A 194 -9.71 -7.57 -19.74
N ALA A 195 -8.50 -7.75 -20.29
CA ALA A 195 -7.53 -6.66 -20.48
C ALA A 195 -8.08 -5.53 -21.38
N LYS A 196 -8.91 -5.85 -22.39
CA LYS A 196 -9.58 -4.84 -23.24
C LYS A 196 -10.51 -3.90 -22.45
N ALA A 197 -10.95 -4.33 -21.27
CA ALA A 197 -11.80 -3.55 -20.38
C ALA A 197 -11.01 -2.98 -19.17
N GLY A 198 -9.68 -3.04 -19.18
CA GLY A 198 -8.83 -2.56 -18.10
C GLY A 198 -8.82 -3.47 -16.87
N ILE A 199 -9.20 -4.74 -17.02
CA ILE A 199 -9.13 -5.74 -15.95
C ILE A 199 -7.91 -6.63 -16.20
N ARG A 200 -6.99 -6.63 -15.25
CA ARG A 200 -5.83 -7.54 -15.26
C ARG A 200 -6.09 -8.76 -14.40
N VAL A 201 -5.36 -9.83 -14.69
CA VAL A 201 -5.35 -11.06 -13.90
C VAL A 201 -4.01 -11.17 -13.18
N LEU A 202 -4.02 -11.04 -11.86
CA LEU A 202 -2.83 -11.19 -11.02
C LEU A 202 -2.83 -12.59 -10.40
N ARG A 203 -1.73 -13.33 -10.58
CA ARG A 203 -1.57 -14.64 -9.94
C ARG A 203 -1.17 -14.44 -8.48
N GLY A 204 -2.05 -14.83 -7.56
CA GLY A 204 -1.74 -15.00 -6.15
C GLY A 204 -1.25 -16.42 -5.86
N GLY A 205 -1.15 -16.79 -4.57
CA GLY A 205 -0.73 -18.13 -4.17
C GLY A 205 -1.68 -19.22 -4.67
N ARG A 206 -2.95 -19.18 -4.24
CA ARG A 206 -3.98 -20.19 -4.60
C ARG A 206 -4.96 -19.71 -5.66
N PHE A 207 -5.16 -18.41 -5.78
CA PHE A 207 -6.19 -17.80 -6.61
C PHE A 207 -5.58 -16.89 -7.68
N LEU A 208 -6.31 -16.75 -8.78
CA LEU A 208 -6.12 -15.63 -9.70
C LEU A 208 -7.00 -14.48 -9.20
N HIS A 209 -6.45 -13.27 -9.13
CA HIS A 209 -7.20 -12.08 -8.75
C HIS A 209 -7.54 -11.26 -9.99
N LEU A 210 -8.82 -11.12 -10.28
CA LEU A 210 -9.31 -10.17 -11.27
C LEU A 210 -9.38 -8.80 -10.60
N MET A 211 -8.76 -7.78 -11.20
CA MET A 211 -8.67 -6.45 -10.62
C MET A 211 -8.44 -5.39 -11.71
N GLY A 212 -8.66 -4.12 -11.39
CA GLY A 212 -8.27 -3.03 -12.27
C GLY A 212 -6.75 -2.95 -12.50
N GLU A 213 -6.32 -2.05 -13.38
CA GLU A 213 -4.90 -1.78 -13.65
C GLU A 213 -4.26 -0.95 -12.52
N VAL A 214 -4.37 -1.44 -11.30
CA VAL A 214 -3.76 -0.86 -10.09
C VAL A 214 -2.94 -1.90 -9.37
N ASP A 215 -1.96 -1.48 -8.59
CA ASP A 215 -1.13 -2.38 -7.78
C ASP A 215 -0.74 -1.76 -6.43
N LYS A 216 0.10 -2.44 -5.68
CA LYS A 216 0.58 -1.96 -4.38
C LYS A 216 1.40 -0.67 -4.48
N ALA A 217 2.03 -0.37 -5.63
CA ALA A 217 2.72 0.89 -5.84
C ALA A 217 1.75 2.05 -5.96
N ASP A 218 0.63 1.89 -6.68
CA ASP A 218 -0.42 2.90 -6.75
C ASP A 218 -0.98 3.19 -5.35
N GLY A 219 -1.22 2.14 -4.55
CA GLY A 219 -1.64 2.27 -3.16
C GLY A 219 -0.64 3.04 -2.30
N LEU A 220 0.66 2.79 -2.47
CA LEU A 220 1.73 3.53 -1.80
C LEU A 220 1.73 5.01 -2.21
N VAL A 221 1.62 5.30 -3.52
CA VAL A 221 1.57 6.67 -4.04
C VAL A 221 0.36 7.42 -3.50
N CYS A 222 -0.82 6.81 -3.52
CA CYS A 222 -2.03 7.39 -2.94
C CYS A 222 -1.88 7.66 -1.44
N ALA A 223 -1.33 6.72 -0.68
CA ALA A 223 -1.12 6.89 0.75
C ALA A 223 -0.14 8.04 1.05
N ARG A 224 0.96 8.18 0.29
CA ARG A 224 1.88 9.32 0.40
C ARG A 224 1.18 10.64 0.08
N ALA A 225 0.39 10.69 -0.98
CA ALA A 225 -0.34 11.90 -1.38
C ALA A 225 -1.29 12.43 -0.30
N LEU A 226 -1.87 11.54 0.53
CA LEU A 226 -2.67 11.95 1.68
C LEU A 226 -1.85 12.77 2.69
N TYR A 227 -0.62 12.34 3.01
CA TYR A 227 0.28 13.06 3.91
C TYR A 227 0.81 14.36 3.28
N GLU A 228 1.18 14.33 2.01
CA GLU A 228 1.62 15.53 1.27
C GLU A 228 0.54 16.62 1.22
N LYS A 229 -0.74 16.22 1.07
CA LYS A 229 -1.88 17.14 1.10
C LYS A 229 -2.04 17.84 2.44
N VAL A 230 -1.86 17.12 3.55
CA VAL A 230 -2.01 17.67 4.92
C VAL A 230 -0.74 18.44 5.34
N GLN A 231 0.43 18.01 4.89
CA GLN A 231 1.73 18.62 5.25
C GLN A 231 2.57 18.92 3.99
N PRO A 232 2.19 19.91 3.15
CA PRO A 232 2.82 20.18 1.85
C PRO A 232 4.26 20.74 1.96
N LYS A 233 4.68 21.13 3.15
CA LYS A 233 6.05 21.65 3.44
C LYS A 233 7.02 20.55 3.87
N VAL A 234 6.59 19.30 3.95
CA VAL A 234 7.40 18.13 4.29
C VAL A 234 7.80 17.39 3.01
N ASP A 235 9.04 16.88 2.97
CA ASP A 235 9.49 15.91 1.95
C ASP A 235 9.29 14.51 2.53
N TRP A 236 8.22 13.85 2.10
CA TRP A 236 7.85 12.52 2.57
C TRP A 236 8.64 11.45 1.83
N LYS A 237 9.51 10.73 2.55
CA LYS A 237 10.29 9.59 2.09
C LYS A 237 9.66 8.28 2.53
N ILE A 238 9.86 7.22 1.73
CA ILE A 238 9.21 5.93 1.95
C ILE A 238 10.22 4.82 2.14
N ILE A 239 10.01 4.03 3.19
CA ILE A 239 10.55 2.69 3.34
C ILE A 239 9.44 1.71 2.98
N ALA A 240 9.55 0.99 1.85
CA ALA A 240 8.62 -0.07 1.51
C ALA A 240 9.19 -1.42 1.91
N VAL A 241 8.32 -2.32 2.41
CA VAL A 241 8.70 -3.66 2.89
C VAL A 241 7.84 -4.70 2.20
N GLY A 242 8.46 -5.73 1.61
CA GLY A 242 7.77 -6.82 0.93
C GLY A 242 8.68 -8.03 0.71
N ASP A 243 8.09 -9.15 0.28
CA ASP A 243 8.77 -10.44 0.12
C ASP A 243 8.57 -11.08 -1.24
N SER A 244 7.54 -10.72 -1.98
CA SER A 244 7.06 -11.47 -3.15
C SER A 244 6.77 -10.60 -4.38
N ALA A 245 6.47 -11.24 -5.51
CA ALA A 245 6.37 -10.59 -6.82
C ALA A 245 5.31 -9.46 -6.88
N ASN A 246 4.22 -9.55 -6.11
CA ASN A 246 3.21 -8.49 -6.06
C ASN A 246 3.67 -7.24 -5.28
N ASP A 247 4.82 -7.32 -4.57
CA ASP A 247 5.43 -6.18 -3.86
C ASP A 247 6.46 -5.46 -4.71
N LEU A 248 6.91 -6.05 -5.82
CA LEU A 248 8.04 -5.55 -6.61
C LEU A 248 7.84 -4.10 -7.01
N ALA A 249 6.69 -3.75 -7.59
CA ALA A 249 6.40 -2.38 -8.01
C ALA A 249 6.38 -1.40 -6.81
N MET A 250 5.81 -1.81 -5.66
CA MET A 250 5.80 -1.02 -4.44
C MET A 250 7.22 -0.75 -3.91
N LEU A 251 8.07 -1.77 -3.92
CA LEU A 251 9.46 -1.67 -3.50
C LEU A 251 10.26 -0.75 -4.43
N GLU A 252 10.05 -0.83 -5.75
CA GLU A 252 10.71 0.02 -6.75
C GLU A 252 10.27 1.48 -6.70
N ALA A 253 9.03 1.75 -6.22
CA ALA A 253 8.49 3.10 -6.04
C ALA A 253 8.97 3.80 -4.75
N ALA A 254 9.69 3.10 -3.87
CA ALA A 254 10.14 3.61 -2.57
C ALA A 254 11.55 4.23 -2.63
N ASP A 255 11.87 5.09 -1.65
CA ASP A 255 13.23 5.61 -1.44
C ASP A 255 14.16 4.53 -0.87
N ILE A 256 13.62 3.65 -0.02
CA ILE A 256 14.31 2.46 0.52
C ILE A 256 13.39 1.26 0.33
N ALA A 257 13.87 0.25 -0.40
CA ALA A 257 13.23 -1.04 -0.54
C ALA A 257 13.80 -2.02 0.48
N LEU A 258 12.99 -2.51 1.40
CA LEU A 258 13.35 -3.58 2.33
C LEU A 258 12.76 -4.90 1.84
N VAL A 259 13.60 -5.81 1.40
CA VAL A 259 13.22 -7.15 0.95
C VAL A 259 13.30 -8.13 2.12
N ILE A 260 12.18 -8.78 2.43
CA ILE A 260 12.14 -9.87 3.40
C ILE A 260 12.41 -11.18 2.65
N PRO A 261 13.44 -11.94 3.01
CA PRO A 261 13.73 -13.22 2.35
C PRO A 261 12.78 -14.32 2.83
N HIS A 262 12.58 -15.31 1.99
CA HIS A 262 12.04 -16.62 2.40
C HIS A 262 13.14 -17.51 2.99
N ALA A 263 12.79 -18.72 3.43
CA ALA A 263 13.75 -19.65 4.02
C ALA A 263 14.88 -20.08 3.06
N ASP A 264 14.59 -20.06 1.75
CA ASP A 264 15.50 -20.38 0.65
C ASP A 264 16.16 -19.13 0.01
N GLY A 265 15.88 -17.93 0.55
CA GLY A 265 16.45 -16.67 0.10
C GLY A 265 15.42 -15.65 -0.41
N PRO A 266 15.89 -14.52 -0.93
CA PRO A 266 15.00 -13.50 -1.49
C PRO A 266 14.42 -13.96 -2.85
N HIS A 267 13.10 -13.80 -3.02
CA HIS A 267 12.40 -14.17 -4.25
C HIS A 267 12.30 -13.01 -5.26
N ILE A 268 12.66 -11.78 -4.85
CA ILE A 268 12.58 -10.57 -5.68
C ILE A 268 13.86 -9.73 -5.57
N LEU A 269 14.16 -9.02 -6.65
CA LEU A 269 15.34 -8.14 -6.79
C LEU A 269 14.88 -6.77 -7.28
N PRO A 270 14.33 -5.89 -6.42
CA PRO A 270 13.81 -4.60 -6.82
C PRO A 270 14.93 -3.64 -7.24
N LYS A 271 14.60 -2.70 -8.14
CA LYS A 271 15.45 -1.59 -8.58
C LYS A 271 14.96 -0.32 -7.88
N ALA A 272 15.48 -0.05 -6.69
CA ALA A 272 15.17 1.15 -5.91
C ALA A 272 16.46 1.96 -5.65
N PRO A 273 16.37 3.25 -5.25
CA PRO A 273 17.54 4.07 -4.91
C PRO A 273 18.43 3.43 -3.82
N ARG A 274 17.80 2.77 -2.84
CA ARG A 274 18.48 1.95 -1.85
C ARG A 274 17.71 0.65 -1.65
N VAL A 275 18.41 -0.49 -1.73
CA VAL A 275 17.85 -1.82 -1.45
C VAL A 275 18.54 -2.41 -0.24
N VAL A 276 17.74 -2.93 0.70
CA VAL A 276 18.19 -3.59 1.92
C VAL A 276 17.52 -4.96 1.99
N TYR A 277 18.31 -5.99 2.28
CA TYR A 277 17.81 -7.35 2.47
C TYR A 277 17.84 -7.69 3.96
N ALA A 278 16.71 -8.13 4.51
CA ALA A 278 16.67 -8.61 5.87
C ALA A 278 17.49 -9.91 6.01
N SER A 279 18.11 -10.12 7.15
CA SER A 279 18.93 -11.31 7.40
C SER A 279 18.12 -12.55 7.79
N ARG A 280 16.85 -12.37 8.08
CA ARG A 280 15.91 -13.41 8.54
C ARG A 280 14.56 -13.23 7.87
N PRO A 281 13.79 -14.31 7.67
CA PRO A 281 12.45 -14.23 7.07
C PRO A 281 11.41 -13.60 8.02
N ALA A 282 10.33 -13.15 7.41
CA ALA A 282 9.09 -12.68 8.04
C ALA A 282 9.30 -11.65 9.18
N THR A 283 8.46 -11.69 10.18
CA THR A 283 8.34 -10.74 11.30
C THR A 283 9.66 -10.43 12.01
N LYS A 284 10.54 -11.43 12.17
CA LYS A 284 11.85 -11.24 12.84
C LYS A 284 12.80 -10.41 11.98
N GLY A 285 12.89 -10.73 10.68
CA GLY A 285 13.70 -9.96 9.73
C GLY A 285 13.17 -8.55 9.57
N TRP A 286 11.84 -8.39 9.51
CA TRP A 286 11.16 -7.12 9.50
C TRP A 286 11.57 -6.26 10.71
N ASN A 287 11.43 -6.81 11.93
CA ASN A 287 11.75 -6.10 13.17
C ASN A 287 13.20 -5.60 13.21
N ASP A 288 14.14 -6.51 12.99
CA ASP A 288 15.56 -6.22 13.16
C ASP A 288 16.02 -5.17 12.14
N THR A 289 15.56 -5.31 10.89
CA THR A 289 16.00 -4.42 9.82
C THR A 289 15.35 -3.04 9.94
N ILE A 290 14.08 -2.96 10.33
CA ILE A 290 13.45 -1.65 10.61
C ILE A 290 14.18 -0.94 11.77
N LEU A 291 14.51 -1.62 12.87
CA LEU A 291 15.26 -1.02 13.98
C LEU A 291 16.64 -0.49 13.53
N THR A 292 17.35 -1.26 12.68
CA THR A 292 18.62 -0.85 12.10
C THR A 292 18.46 0.41 11.24
N LEU A 293 17.50 0.40 10.30
CA LEU A 293 17.23 1.56 9.45
C LEU A 293 16.86 2.80 10.25
N LEU A 294 16.03 2.67 11.28
CA LEU A 294 15.65 3.79 12.14
C LEU A 294 16.83 4.39 12.91
N THR A 295 17.84 3.58 13.22
CA THR A 295 19.08 4.05 13.86
C THR A 295 19.97 4.82 12.87
N GLU A 296 20.01 4.39 11.61
CA GLU A 296 20.79 5.04 10.55
C GLU A 296 20.18 6.38 10.07
N LEU A 297 18.84 6.50 10.17
CA LEU A 297 18.09 7.67 9.68
C LEU A 297 17.85 8.72 10.78
N SER A 298 18.20 8.44 12.03
CA SER A 298 18.13 9.34 13.18
C SER A 298 19.37 10.20 13.27
#